data_307122b5b01b9797eb7448966fd8c4e3
#
_entry.id   307122b5b01b9797eb7448966fd8c4e3
#
_cell.length_a   1.000
_cell.length_b   1.000
_cell.length_c   1.000
_cell.angle_alpha   90.00
_cell.angle_beta   90.00
_cell.angle_gamma   90.00
#
_symmetry.space_group_name_H-M   'P 1'
#
loop_
_entity.id
_entity.type
_entity.pdbx_description
1 polymer ?
#
loop_
_entity_poly.entity_id
_entity_poly.type
_entity_poly.pdbx_seq_one_letter_code
_entity_poly.pdbx_strand_id
1 'polypeptide(L)'
;MINSHQLMENYIEHCEANKRLDKKTLKAYRIDLKQFSEYLPVTVISDITPELIENYIAMLNKKYQSKTVKRKIASIKAFFHFLE
;
A
#
# COMPACT_ATOMS: atom_id res chain seq x y z
N MET A 1 -12.73 -11.57 10.71
CA MET A 1 -12.39 -10.34 10.00
C MET A 1 -11.20 -10.56 9.09
N ILE A 2 -11.22 -9.96 7.92
CA ILE A 2 -10.11 -10.07 6.97
C ILE A 2 -9.04 -9.08 7.37
N ASN A 3 -7.80 -9.50 7.51
CA ASN A 3 -6.73 -8.59 7.86
C ASN A 3 -6.24 -7.82 6.62
N SER A 4 -5.54 -6.71 6.87
CA SER A 4 -5.07 -5.83 5.79
C SER A 4 -4.10 -6.53 4.85
N HIS A 5 -3.28 -7.44 5.37
CA HIS A 5 -2.33 -8.19 4.54
C HIS A 5 -3.05 -9.04 3.49
N GLN A 6 -4.11 -9.73 3.89
CA GLN A 6 -4.88 -10.56 2.96
C GLN A 6 -5.55 -9.69 1.87
N LEU A 7 -6.06 -8.53 2.26
CA LEU A 7 -6.67 -7.59 1.31
C LEU A 7 -5.63 -7.06 0.32
N MET A 8 -4.42 -6.82 0.78
CA MET A 8 -3.33 -6.36 -0.09
C MET A 8 -2.93 -7.43 -1.11
N GLU A 9 -2.88 -8.69 -0.68
CA GLU A 9 -2.60 -9.81 -1.60
C GLU A 9 -3.71 -9.93 -2.64
N ASN A 10 -4.98 -9.78 -2.23
CA ASN A 10 -6.11 -9.80 -3.14
C ASN A 10 -6.00 -8.67 -4.18
N TYR A 11 -5.57 -7.48 -3.77
CA TYR A 11 -5.37 -6.37 -4.68
C TYR A 11 -4.27 -6.66 -5.70
N ILE A 12 -3.16 -7.23 -5.27
CA ILE A 12 -2.05 -7.57 -6.17
C ILE A 12 -2.52 -8.60 -7.21
N GLU A 13 -3.27 -9.61 -6.79
CA GLU A 13 -3.83 -10.61 -7.70
C GLU A 13 -4.78 -9.95 -8.70
N HIS A 14 -5.59 -9.01 -8.25
CA HIS A 14 -6.49 -8.24 -9.12
C HIS A 14 -5.71 -7.45 -10.17
N CYS A 15 -4.64 -6.78 -9.77
CA CYS A 15 -3.79 -6.01 -10.69
C CYS A 15 -3.15 -6.91 -11.74
N GLU A 16 -2.67 -8.08 -11.33
CA GLU A 16 -2.06 -9.03 -12.23
C GLU A 16 -3.06 -9.55 -13.26
N ALA A 17 -4.25 -9.91 -12.83
CA ALA A 17 -5.26 -10.54 -13.70
C ALA A 17 -5.98 -9.53 -14.59
N ASN A 18 -6.29 -8.34 -14.09
CA ASN A 18 -7.23 -7.44 -14.75
C ASN A 18 -6.60 -6.15 -15.31
N LYS A 19 -5.52 -5.67 -14.74
CA LYS A 19 -4.88 -4.42 -15.19
C LYS A 19 -3.70 -4.63 -16.11
N ARG A 20 -3.25 -5.85 -16.26
CA ARG A 20 -2.13 -6.23 -17.12
C ARG A 20 -0.88 -5.37 -16.88
N LEU A 21 -0.63 -5.05 -15.62
CA LEU A 21 0.56 -4.29 -15.26
C LEU A 21 1.81 -5.16 -15.50
N ASP A 22 2.91 -4.52 -15.86
CA ASP A 22 4.14 -5.27 -16.08
C ASP A 22 4.70 -5.80 -14.74
N LYS A 23 5.63 -6.73 -14.84
CA LYS A 23 6.19 -7.40 -13.66
C LYS A 23 6.92 -6.44 -12.73
N LYS A 24 7.56 -5.41 -13.29
CA LYS A 24 8.28 -4.42 -12.48
C LYS A 24 7.32 -3.58 -11.66
N THR A 25 6.21 -3.16 -12.27
CA THR A 25 5.18 -2.38 -11.58
C THR A 25 4.52 -3.19 -10.47
N LEU A 26 4.16 -4.45 -10.77
CA LEU A 26 3.57 -5.35 -9.78
C LEU A 26 4.52 -5.58 -8.60
N LYS A 27 5.81 -5.78 -8.88
CA LYS A 27 6.81 -5.98 -7.84
C LYS A 27 6.93 -4.75 -6.97
N ALA A 28 6.94 -3.56 -7.56
CA ALA A 28 7.00 -2.31 -6.82
C ALA A 28 5.77 -2.13 -5.92
N TYR A 29 4.58 -2.40 -6.44
CA TYR A 29 3.35 -2.32 -5.66
C TYR A 29 3.37 -3.29 -4.49
N ARG A 30 3.82 -4.51 -4.72
CA ARG A 30 3.90 -5.52 -3.66
C ARG A 30 4.85 -5.09 -2.54
N ILE A 31 6.01 -4.56 -2.91
CA ILE A 31 6.99 -4.05 -1.95
C ILE A 31 6.42 -2.87 -1.17
N ASP A 32 5.78 -1.92 -1.87
CA ASP A 32 5.24 -0.72 -1.24
C ASP A 32 4.12 -1.05 -0.25
N LEU A 33 3.23 -1.96 -0.62
CA LEU A 33 2.13 -2.35 0.26
C LEU A 33 2.61 -3.21 1.42
N LYS A 34 3.58 -4.08 1.20
CA LYS A 34 4.18 -4.87 2.26
C LYS A 34 4.84 -3.98 3.31
N GLN A 35 5.58 -2.97 2.87
CA GLN A 35 6.22 -2.02 3.76
C GLN A 35 5.19 -1.26 4.59
N PHE A 36 4.10 -0.83 3.97
CA PHE A 36 3.01 -0.16 4.65
C PHE A 36 2.39 -1.06 5.71
N SER A 37 2.10 -2.31 5.34
CA SER A 37 1.52 -3.30 6.25
C SER A 37 2.41 -3.54 7.46
N GLU A 38 3.72 -3.64 7.26
CA GLU A 38 4.67 -3.88 8.34
C GLU A 38 4.81 -2.68 9.28
N TYR A 39 4.63 -1.47 8.77
CA TYR A 39 4.69 -0.25 9.57
C TYR A 39 3.48 -0.12 10.50
N LEU A 40 2.31 -0.55 10.04
CA LEU A 40 1.07 -0.35 10.79
C LEU A 40 1.05 -1.19 12.07
N PRO A 41 0.63 -0.58 13.21
CA PRO A 41 0.47 -1.31 14.47
C PRO A 41 -0.80 -2.15 14.52
N VAL A 42 -1.61 -2.12 13.48
CA VAL A 42 -2.90 -2.82 13.41
C VAL A 42 -2.93 -3.72 12.18
N THR A 43 -3.73 -4.78 12.24
CA THR A 43 -3.86 -5.75 11.15
C THR A 43 -5.22 -5.74 10.47
N VAL A 44 -6.21 -5.07 11.09
CA VAL A 44 -7.56 -4.97 10.53
C VAL A 44 -7.70 -3.65 9.81
N ILE A 45 -8.19 -3.71 8.56
CA ILE A 45 -8.27 -2.53 7.69
C ILE A 45 -9.10 -1.39 8.29
N SER A 46 -10.16 -1.73 9.02
CA SER A 46 -11.02 -0.73 9.65
C SER A 46 -10.36 0.02 10.80
N ASP A 47 -9.25 -0.49 11.32
CA ASP A 47 -8.50 0.16 12.42
C ASP A 47 -7.46 1.14 11.90
N ILE A 48 -7.28 1.23 10.58
CA ILE A 48 -6.34 2.19 9.98
C ILE A 48 -6.99 3.57 9.98
N THR A 49 -6.36 4.51 10.67
CA THR A 49 -6.86 5.89 10.79
C THR A 49 -6.09 6.83 9.89
N PRO A 50 -6.67 8.02 9.56
CA PRO A 50 -5.91 9.05 8.83
C PRO A 50 -4.60 9.43 9.53
N GLU A 51 -4.59 9.44 10.86
CA GLU A 51 -3.38 9.75 11.64
C GLU A 51 -2.27 8.73 11.39
N LEU A 52 -2.60 7.45 11.34
CA LEU A 52 -1.61 6.41 11.04
C LEU A 52 -1.02 6.60 9.65
N ILE A 53 -1.85 6.95 8.68
CA ILE A 53 -1.41 7.20 7.31
C ILE A 53 -0.51 8.43 7.25
N GLU A 54 -0.88 9.51 7.92
CA GLU A 54 -0.08 10.74 7.98
C GLU A 54 1.29 10.49 8.60
N ASN A 55 1.33 9.72 9.68
CA ASN A 55 2.59 9.36 10.34
C ASN A 55 3.47 8.54 9.42
N TYR A 56 2.88 7.63 8.65
CA TYR A 56 3.61 6.84 7.68
C TYR A 56 4.21 7.72 6.59
N ILE A 57 3.44 8.66 6.05
CA ILE A 57 3.91 9.59 5.03
C ILE A 57 5.04 10.45 5.56
N ALA A 58 4.94 10.93 6.81
CA ALA A 58 6.00 11.71 7.44
C ALA A 58 7.30 10.90 7.53
N MET A 59 7.20 9.63 7.88
CA MET A 59 8.36 8.74 7.92
C MET A 59 8.97 8.57 6.53
N LEU A 60 8.14 8.38 5.51
CA LEU A 60 8.61 8.24 4.12
C LEU A 60 9.36 9.48 3.67
N ASN A 61 8.85 10.67 4.00
CA ASN A 61 9.49 11.93 3.62
C ASN A 61 10.87 12.10 4.23
N LYS A 62 11.10 11.52 5.40
CA LYS A 62 12.41 11.56 6.06
C LYS A 62 13.40 10.56 5.47
N LYS A 63 12.89 9.42 4.99
CA LYS A 63 13.73 8.29 4.58
C LYS A 63 14.01 8.24 3.09
N TYR A 64 13.10 8.73 2.27
CA TYR A 64 13.17 8.58 0.82
C TYR A 64 13.09 9.91 0.10
N GLN A 65 13.56 9.91 -1.15
CA GLN A 65 13.45 11.07 -2.03
C GLN A 65 11.99 11.26 -2.47
N SER A 66 11.67 12.49 -2.85
CA SER A 66 10.32 12.90 -3.23
C SER A 66 9.67 11.98 -4.27
N LYS A 67 10.42 11.58 -5.29
CA LYS A 67 9.91 10.72 -6.37
C LYS A 67 9.47 9.36 -5.83
N THR A 68 10.27 8.77 -4.96
CA THR A 68 9.97 7.48 -4.33
C THR A 68 8.75 7.59 -3.41
N VAL A 69 8.67 8.68 -2.64
CA VAL A 69 7.53 8.91 -1.75
C VAL A 69 6.23 9.00 -2.55
N LYS A 70 6.24 9.74 -3.66
CA LYS A 70 5.06 9.88 -4.53
C LYS A 70 4.59 8.53 -5.04
N ARG A 71 5.52 7.66 -5.46
CA ARG A 71 5.17 6.32 -5.94
C ARG A 71 4.53 5.49 -4.84
N LYS A 72 5.10 5.49 -3.64
CA LYS A 72 4.58 4.72 -2.51
C LYS A 72 3.20 5.20 -2.08
N ILE A 73 2.99 6.51 -2.05
CA ILE A 73 1.67 7.08 -1.73
C ILE A 73 0.66 6.69 -2.80
N ALA A 74 1.05 6.74 -4.08
CA ALA A 74 0.16 6.34 -5.17
C ALA A 74 -0.26 4.87 -5.06
N SER A 75 0.66 3.99 -4.69
CA SER A 75 0.35 2.57 -4.46
C SER A 75 -0.68 2.38 -3.37
N ILE A 76 -0.53 3.11 -2.26
CA ILE A 76 -1.46 3.03 -1.13
C ILE A 76 -2.84 3.56 -1.52
N LYS A 77 -2.89 4.70 -2.21
CA LYS A 77 -4.15 5.28 -2.67
C LYS A 77 -4.89 4.34 -3.62
N ALA A 78 -4.17 3.72 -4.54
CA ALA A 78 -4.76 2.78 -5.49
C ALA A 78 -5.34 1.57 -4.75
N PHE A 79 -4.67 1.09 -3.72
CA PHE A 79 -5.14 -0.01 -2.90
C PHE A 79 -6.45 0.37 -2.18
N PHE A 80 -6.49 1.53 -1.53
CA PHE A 80 -7.70 1.96 -0.84
C PHE A 80 -8.85 2.21 -1.80
N HIS A 81 -8.56 2.72 -2.98
CA HIS A 81 -9.56 2.91 -4.02
C HIS A 81 -10.16 1.56 -4.44
N PHE A 82 -9.34 0.53 -4.58
CA PHE A 82 -9.79 -0.82 -4.89
C PHE A 82 -10.78 -1.35 -3.83
N LEU A 83 -10.56 -1.00 -2.56
CA LEU A 83 -11.42 -1.47 -1.47
C LEU A 83 -12.79 -0.78 -1.43
N GLU A 84 -12.94 0.35 -2.10
CA GLU A 84 -14.22 1.03 -2.19
C GLU A 84 -15.16 0.22 -3.10
#